data_22af4e3054b3a8eb525f39ac8179e1f1
#
_entry.id   22af4e3054b3a8eb525f39ac8179e1f1
#
_cell.length_a   1.000
_cell.length_b   1.000
_cell.length_c   1.000
_cell.angle_alpha   90.00
_cell.angle_beta   90.00
_cell.angle_gamma   90.00
#
_symmetry.space_group_name_H-M   'P 1'
#
loop_
_entity.id
_entity.type
_entity.pdbx_description
1 polymer ?
#
loop_
_entity_poly.entity_id
_entity_poly.type
_entity_poly.pdbx_seq_one_letter_code
_entity_poly.pdbx_strand_id
1 'polypeptide(L)'
;MHRRDVLKIVGGAFATSALPCMLRGETAPAAATFTMGRKTIATMPSDFTGLSYESAQLANPSFFSASNTELVKLYRELSPQGILRTGGNLSAFSVWRDDPSIPLTDIEKAGIDRGKNYWEWALCDPTIAKGNHRAIFTPTSIETLASFLDATGWKLLYGLNFGTGTPEQAAAEAACVQKLVGKNLIAFQLGNEVDFWTGGLRPKDWDIDRYLAQWMEWVRIIRAKTGDAAFAGPDIAVRLDWVEKMAEQLKKEVVLLTGHHYAMGPAGDSRMNAAHLLGPDLEVVKEFSVAQRAKAIAGVGFRVSECNSCFHGGQPGVSNAYASALWGADYLLALAQGDHAGVNLHSGGEGIYSPITGDQDKGFTRQPLYFGMKFAQQFAGVSMLDGTLSAGSANVAAYAGHRKDSLLVALINKDPTPVTIDVALAGLEKATLTETWKLSAPSIDSTIGITFAKVDLSSTVGHGKGSDSFQLEPYTAILARYS
;
A
#
# COMPACT_ATOMS: atom_id res chain seq x y z
N MET A 1 6.17 -8.72 -25.42
CA MET A 1 5.36 -9.76 -24.75
C MET A 1 3.96 -9.72 -25.34
N HIS A 2 3.45 -10.84 -25.87
CA HIS A 2 2.14 -10.86 -26.54
C HIS A 2 0.99 -10.82 -25.50
N ARG A 3 -0.10 -10.08 -25.84
CA ARG A 3 -1.34 -9.94 -25.05
C ARG A 3 -1.97 -11.27 -24.54
N ARG A 4 -1.51 -12.41 -25.07
CA ARG A 4 -2.02 -13.74 -24.69
C ARG A 4 -1.40 -14.36 -23.44
N ASP A 5 -0.24 -13.86 -23.00
CA ASP A 5 0.50 -14.51 -21.91
C ASP A 5 0.10 -13.91 -20.52
N VAL A 6 -0.38 -12.67 -20.47
CA VAL A 6 -0.89 -12.04 -19.23
C VAL A 6 -2.27 -12.61 -18.83
N LEU A 7 -3.10 -13.04 -19.82
CA LEU A 7 -4.42 -13.61 -19.56
C LEU A 7 -4.39 -15.06 -19.04
N LYS A 8 -3.24 -15.75 -19.09
CA LYS A 8 -3.12 -17.10 -18.54
C LYS A 8 -2.95 -17.16 -17.02
N ILE A 9 -2.68 -16.04 -16.40
CA ILE A 9 -2.50 -15.93 -14.92
C ILE A 9 -3.86 -15.79 -14.20
N VAL A 10 -4.95 -15.41 -14.89
CA VAL A 10 -6.26 -15.08 -14.28
C VAL A 10 -7.45 -15.82 -14.92
N GLY A 11 -7.23 -16.77 -15.82
CA GLY A 11 -8.29 -17.39 -16.61
C GLY A 11 -8.89 -18.66 -16.00
N GLY A 12 -9.77 -18.54 -15.00
CA GLY A 12 -10.73 -19.60 -14.61
C GLY A 12 -12.12 -19.24 -15.10
N ALA A 13 -12.67 -20.03 -16.04
CA ALA A 13 -13.96 -19.79 -16.69
C ALA A 13 -15.14 -20.03 -15.74
N PHE A 14 -16.13 -19.12 -15.77
CA PHE A 14 -17.43 -19.29 -15.12
C PHE A 14 -18.30 -20.28 -15.87
N ALA A 15 -18.73 -21.33 -15.17
CA ALA A 15 -19.88 -22.15 -15.57
C ALA A 15 -20.91 -22.14 -14.45
N THR A 16 -22.08 -21.57 -14.72
CA THR A 16 -23.25 -21.66 -13.83
C THR A 16 -23.94 -23.01 -14.00
N SER A 17 -24.00 -23.81 -12.94
CA SER A 17 -24.89 -24.96 -12.88
C SER A 17 -25.59 -25.02 -11.53
N ALA A 18 -26.91 -25.23 -11.60
CA ALA A 18 -27.82 -25.37 -10.48
C ALA A 18 -27.53 -26.62 -9.64
N LEU A 19 -27.57 -26.50 -8.31
CA LEU A 19 -27.34 -27.56 -7.35
C LEU A 19 -28.57 -28.40 -7.07
N PRO A 20 -28.39 -29.71 -6.88
CA PRO A 20 -29.22 -30.49 -5.96
C PRO A 20 -28.45 -30.67 -4.63
N CYS A 21 -29.20 -30.52 -3.54
CA CYS A 21 -28.76 -30.80 -2.19
C CYS A 21 -28.34 -32.30 -2.06
N MET A 22 -27.06 -32.55 -1.80
CA MET A 22 -26.57 -33.92 -1.47
C MET A 22 -25.65 -33.89 -0.25
N LEU A 23 -25.80 -34.92 0.55
CA LEU A 23 -25.09 -35.29 1.76
C LEU A 23 -23.60 -34.94 1.73
N ARG A 24 -23.11 -34.33 2.83
CA ARG A 24 -21.67 -34.08 3.09
C ARG A 24 -20.92 -35.41 3.21
N GLY A 25 -20.38 -35.89 2.10
CA GLY A 25 -19.19 -36.73 2.11
C GLY A 25 -17.99 -35.78 2.30
N GLU A 26 -16.98 -36.16 3.05
CA GLU A 26 -15.69 -35.47 3.10
C GLU A 26 -15.16 -35.42 1.64
N THR A 27 -15.28 -34.25 1.04
CA THR A 27 -14.67 -34.00 -0.27
C THR A 27 -13.16 -33.93 -0.05
N ALA A 28 -12.39 -34.68 -0.83
CA ALA A 28 -10.94 -34.56 -0.84
C ALA A 28 -10.55 -33.10 -0.98
N PRO A 29 -9.49 -32.64 -0.29
CA PRO A 29 -9.01 -31.27 -0.40
C PRO A 29 -8.80 -30.88 -1.87
N ALA A 30 -9.18 -29.67 -2.24
CA ALA A 30 -8.87 -29.17 -3.57
C ALA A 30 -7.35 -29.21 -3.76
N ALA A 31 -6.90 -29.64 -4.96
CA ALA A 31 -5.48 -29.74 -5.27
C ALA A 31 -5.06 -28.62 -6.22
N ALA A 32 -3.93 -27.99 -5.92
CA ALA A 32 -3.28 -27.01 -6.76
C ALA A 32 -1.81 -27.37 -6.99
N THR A 33 -1.25 -26.92 -8.09
CA THR A 33 0.18 -27.10 -8.38
C THR A 33 0.82 -25.73 -8.68
N PHE A 34 1.86 -25.39 -7.95
CA PHE A 34 2.70 -24.24 -8.21
C PHE A 34 4.04 -24.68 -8.80
N THR A 35 4.24 -24.43 -10.08
CA THR A 35 5.51 -24.67 -10.77
C THR A 35 6.32 -23.39 -10.81
N MET A 36 7.39 -23.35 -10.04
CA MET A 36 8.31 -22.21 -10.05
C MET A 36 9.14 -22.18 -11.32
N GLY A 37 9.28 -20.99 -11.89
CA GLY A 37 10.28 -20.71 -12.92
C GLY A 37 11.64 -20.35 -12.30
N ARG A 38 12.60 -20.02 -13.18
CA ARG A 38 13.96 -19.62 -12.79
C ARG A 38 14.30 -18.18 -13.16
N LYS A 39 13.41 -17.54 -13.90
CA LYS A 39 13.61 -16.18 -14.38
C LYS A 39 13.23 -15.18 -13.29
N THR A 40 14.16 -14.32 -12.93
CA THR A 40 13.82 -13.12 -12.14
C THR A 40 12.97 -12.19 -13.00
N ILE A 41 11.78 -11.84 -12.50
CA ILE A 41 10.82 -10.97 -13.18
C ILE A 41 10.76 -9.57 -12.55
N ALA A 42 11.10 -9.47 -11.26
CA ALA A 42 11.13 -8.23 -10.50
C ALA A 42 12.07 -8.37 -9.30
N THR A 43 12.29 -7.28 -8.58
CA THR A 43 12.91 -7.32 -7.25
C THR A 43 12.05 -6.47 -6.32
N MET A 44 11.58 -7.05 -5.23
CA MET A 44 10.87 -6.30 -4.20
C MET A 44 11.87 -5.39 -3.46
N PRO A 45 11.79 -4.05 -3.57
CA PRO A 45 12.70 -3.16 -2.87
C PRO A 45 12.67 -3.36 -1.36
N SER A 46 13.77 -3.06 -0.66
CA SER A 46 13.83 -3.15 0.80
C SER A 46 12.88 -2.17 1.51
N ASP A 47 12.56 -1.05 0.87
CA ASP A 47 11.62 0.00 1.30
C ASP A 47 10.27 -0.08 0.58
N PHE A 48 9.91 -1.28 0.09
CA PHE A 48 8.65 -1.52 -0.63
C PHE A 48 7.42 -1.17 0.21
N THR A 49 7.41 -1.64 1.47
CA THR A 49 6.31 -1.43 2.41
C THR A 49 6.26 0.01 2.88
N GLY A 50 5.08 0.61 2.87
CA GLY A 50 4.85 1.96 3.33
C GLY A 50 3.49 2.15 4.00
N LEU A 51 3.37 3.28 4.67
CA LEU A 51 2.12 3.78 5.25
C LEU A 51 1.83 5.18 4.70
N SER A 52 0.57 5.48 4.44
CA SER A 52 0.08 6.79 4.04
C SER A 52 -0.82 7.36 5.12
N TYR A 53 -0.67 8.64 5.40
CA TYR A 53 -1.50 9.38 6.35
C TYR A 53 -2.00 10.67 5.73
N GLU A 54 -3.19 11.11 6.17
CA GLU A 54 -3.62 12.47 5.91
C GLU A 54 -2.57 13.47 6.41
N SER A 55 -2.27 14.48 5.62
CA SER A 55 -1.32 15.53 6.02
C SER A 55 -1.71 16.24 7.31
N ALA A 56 -3.01 16.32 7.60
CA ALA A 56 -3.53 16.86 8.86
C ALA A 56 -2.96 16.19 10.12
N GLN A 57 -2.41 14.97 10.02
CA GLN A 57 -1.72 14.32 11.14
C GLN A 57 -0.52 15.13 11.62
N LEU A 58 0.11 15.92 10.75
CA LEU A 58 1.24 16.80 11.08
C LEU A 58 0.85 17.97 11.99
N ALA A 59 -0.43 18.30 12.08
CA ALA A 59 -0.92 19.30 13.02
C ALA A 59 -0.82 18.85 14.50
N ASN A 60 -0.56 17.55 14.72
CA ASN A 60 -0.16 16.99 16.01
C ASN A 60 1.34 16.62 15.98
N PRO A 61 2.25 17.51 16.37
CA PRO A 61 3.69 17.26 16.28
C PRO A 61 4.18 16.09 17.15
N SER A 62 3.42 15.71 18.19
CA SER A 62 3.79 14.60 19.06
C SER A 62 3.55 13.23 18.43
N PHE A 63 2.69 13.11 17.42
CA PHE A 63 2.36 11.83 16.79
C PHE A 63 3.56 11.26 16.03
N PHE A 64 4.06 11.96 14.99
CA PHE A 64 5.29 11.60 14.29
C PHE A 64 6.48 12.27 14.98
N SER A 65 6.92 11.68 16.08
CA SER A 65 8.05 12.15 16.88
C SER A 65 8.91 10.97 17.36
N ALA A 66 10.21 11.16 17.45
CA ALA A 66 11.10 10.18 18.08
C ALA A 66 10.72 9.88 19.53
N SER A 67 10.06 10.82 20.23
CA SER A 67 9.55 10.63 21.58
C SER A 67 8.35 9.69 21.66
N ASN A 68 7.64 9.45 20.54
CA ASN A 68 6.60 8.45 20.43
C ASN A 68 7.21 7.05 20.21
N THR A 69 7.88 6.56 21.26
CA THR A 69 8.72 5.36 21.19
C THR A 69 7.94 4.10 20.85
N GLU A 70 6.66 4.02 21.23
CA GLU A 70 5.80 2.89 20.90
C GLU A 70 5.49 2.83 19.41
N LEU A 71 5.11 3.95 18.80
CA LEU A 71 4.87 4.01 17.35
C LEU A 71 6.18 3.76 16.57
N VAL A 72 7.30 4.35 17.00
CA VAL A 72 8.63 4.08 16.43
C VAL A 72 8.93 2.58 16.44
N LYS A 73 8.68 1.90 17.56
CA LYS A 73 8.88 0.45 17.69
C LYS A 73 8.02 -0.31 16.70
N LEU A 74 6.74 0.01 16.57
CA LEU A 74 5.83 -0.68 15.65
C LEU A 74 6.24 -0.51 14.18
N TYR A 75 6.69 0.68 13.78
CA TYR A 75 7.23 0.94 12.44
C TYR A 75 8.47 0.10 12.15
N ARG A 76 9.44 0.07 13.08
CA ARG A 76 10.66 -0.74 12.94
C ARG A 76 10.38 -2.24 12.91
N GLU A 77 9.41 -2.70 13.69
CA GLU A 77 8.97 -4.09 13.68
C GLU A 77 8.23 -4.44 12.39
N LEU A 78 7.46 -3.52 11.82
CA LEU A 78 6.80 -3.71 10.53
C LEU A 78 7.84 -3.87 9.42
N SER A 79 8.73 -2.91 9.31
CA SER A 79 9.86 -2.93 8.38
C SER A 79 11.02 -2.08 8.93
N PRO A 80 12.28 -2.57 8.84
CA PRO A 80 13.44 -1.76 9.19
C PRO A 80 13.69 -0.61 8.23
N GLN A 81 13.10 -0.65 7.04
CA GLN A 81 13.09 0.39 6.02
C GLN A 81 11.70 0.44 5.40
N GLY A 82 11.19 1.64 5.21
CA GLY A 82 9.87 1.83 4.63
C GLY A 82 9.69 3.26 4.16
N ILE A 83 8.53 3.54 3.60
CA ILE A 83 8.18 4.88 3.13
C ILE A 83 6.92 5.35 3.85
N LEU A 84 7.04 6.46 4.57
CA LEU A 84 5.90 7.22 5.05
C LEU A 84 5.48 8.20 3.95
N ARG A 85 4.20 8.21 3.63
CA ARG A 85 3.62 9.27 2.78
C ARG A 85 2.71 10.12 3.65
N THR A 86 2.89 11.43 3.63
CA THR A 86 1.93 12.40 4.17
C THR A 86 1.27 13.11 3.00
N GLY A 87 -0.04 13.01 2.91
CA GLY A 87 -0.81 13.50 1.76
C GLY A 87 -2.30 13.44 2.04
N GLY A 88 -3.04 12.65 1.26
CA GLY A 88 -4.48 12.49 1.41
C GLY A 88 -5.27 13.72 1.00
N ASN A 89 -6.60 13.64 1.11
CA ASN A 89 -7.50 14.71 0.71
C ASN A 89 -7.26 16.01 1.46
N LEU A 90 -6.83 15.93 2.72
CA LEU A 90 -6.60 17.10 3.57
C LEU A 90 -5.35 17.89 3.17
N SER A 91 -4.44 17.31 2.39
CA SER A 91 -3.29 18.05 1.84
C SER A 91 -3.72 19.22 0.96
N ALA A 92 -4.86 19.14 0.30
CA ALA A 92 -5.40 20.20 -0.54
C ALA A 92 -5.93 21.42 0.24
N PHE A 93 -6.03 21.33 1.55
CA PHE A 93 -6.65 22.34 2.43
C PHE A 93 -5.77 22.77 3.61
N SER A 94 -4.54 22.25 3.70
CA SER A 94 -3.58 22.58 4.76
C SER A 94 -2.94 23.95 4.53
N VAL A 95 -2.42 24.55 5.58
CA VAL A 95 -1.77 25.86 5.54
C VAL A 95 -0.40 25.77 6.19
N TRP A 96 0.63 26.16 5.46
CA TRP A 96 1.98 26.32 5.97
C TRP A 96 2.16 27.66 6.70
N ARG A 97 2.84 27.63 7.83
CA ARG A 97 3.24 28.81 8.61
C ARG A 97 4.68 28.70 9.10
N ASP A 98 5.55 29.60 8.64
CA ASP A 98 6.88 29.73 9.21
C ASP A 98 6.82 30.27 10.67
N ASP A 99 5.85 31.14 10.95
CA ASP A 99 5.53 31.68 12.27
C ASP A 99 4.08 31.34 12.65
N PRO A 100 3.86 30.46 13.64
CA PRO A 100 2.52 30.06 14.07
C PRO A 100 1.71 31.21 14.71
N SER A 101 2.35 32.30 15.11
CA SER A 101 1.65 33.47 15.68
C SER A 101 0.92 34.32 14.63
N ILE A 102 1.25 34.14 13.34
CA ILE A 102 0.60 34.87 12.25
C ILE A 102 -0.82 34.32 12.05
N PRO A 103 -1.87 35.16 12.18
CA PRO A 103 -3.24 34.70 11.98
C PRO A 103 -3.51 34.24 10.56
N LEU A 104 -4.45 33.30 10.41
CA LEU A 104 -4.96 32.90 9.10
C LEU A 104 -5.60 34.09 8.39
N THR A 105 -5.27 34.27 7.12
CA THR A 105 -5.97 35.19 6.22
C THR A 105 -7.39 34.68 5.91
N ASP A 106 -8.26 35.54 5.41
CA ASP A 106 -9.62 35.11 5.05
C ASP A 106 -9.63 34.14 3.87
N ILE A 107 -8.66 34.24 2.95
CA ILE A 107 -8.48 33.28 1.84
C ILE A 107 -8.12 31.89 2.38
N GLU A 108 -7.21 31.82 3.35
CA GLU A 108 -6.80 30.55 3.97
C GLU A 108 -7.92 29.93 4.81
N LYS A 109 -8.68 30.72 5.56
CA LYS A 109 -9.89 30.26 6.26
C LYS A 109 -10.89 29.68 5.26
N ALA A 110 -11.17 30.41 4.16
CA ALA A 110 -12.05 29.93 3.12
C ALA A 110 -11.54 28.64 2.45
N GLY A 111 -10.21 28.50 2.30
CA GLY A 111 -9.57 27.26 1.81
C GLY A 111 -9.82 26.10 2.76
N ILE A 112 -9.62 26.27 4.06
CA ILE A 112 -9.89 25.27 5.09
C ILE A 112 -11.39 24.90 5.10
N ASP A 113 -12.28 25.90 5.02
CA ASP A 113 -13.73 25.68 5.02
C ASP A 113 -14.21 24.90 3.78
N ARG A 114 -13.54 25.04 2.64
CA ARG A 114 -13.82 24.21 1.46
C ARG A 114 -13.56 22.71 1.70
N GLY A 115 -12.60 22.38 2.56
CA GLY A 115 -12.31 21.03 2.98
C GLY A 115 -13.27 20.45 4.02
N LYS A 116 -14.33 21.17 4.41
CA LYS A 116 -15.19 20.81 5.54
C LYS A 116 -15.67 19.35 5.52
N ASN A 117 -16.13 18.86 4.40
CA ASN A 117 -16.63 17.49 4.27
C ASN A 117 -15.51 16.44 4.47
N TYR A 118 -14.28 16.76 4.10
CA TYR A 118 -13.13 15.88 4.31
C TYR A 118 -12.67 15.92 5.78
N TRP A 119 -12.75 17.09 6.44
CA TRP A 119 -12.43 17.21 7.86
C TRP A 119 -13.31 16.35 8.75
N GLU A 120 -14.57 16.14 8.37
CA GLU A 120 -15.49 15.26 9.10
C GLU A 120 -15.00 13.81 9.14
N TRP A 121 -14.36 13.35 8.07
CA TRP A 121 -13.75 12.02 8.02
C TRP A 121 -12.47 11.92 8.85
N ALA A 122 -11.58 12.89 8.71
CA ALA A 122 -10.36 12.94 9.48
C ALA A 122 -10.61 13.10 10.98
N LEU A 123 -11.78 13.61 11.35
CA LEU A 123 -12.20 13.75 12.77
C LEU A 123 -12.47 12.42 13.46
N CYS A 124 -12.60 11.33 12.72
CA CYS A 124 -12.61 9.98 13.32
C CYS A 124 -11.24 9.62 13.93
N ASP A 125 -10.19 10.37 13.59
CA ASP A 125 -8.85 10.20 14.14
C ASP A 125 -8.65 11.13 15.34
N PRO A 126 -8.64 10.62 16.58
CA PRO A 126 -8.46 11.43 17.78
C PRO A 126 -7.05 12.05 17.88
N THR A 127 -6.09 11.57 17.08
CA THR A 127 -4.70 12.08 17.06
C THR A 127 -4.58 13.36 16.26
N ILE A 128 -5.57 13.73 15.44
CA ILE A 128 -5.58 14.97 14.66
C ILE A 128 -6.07 16.12 15.54
N ALA A 129 -5.34 17.23 15.54
CA ALA A 129 -5.69 18.42 16.31
C ALA A 129 -7.07 18.95 15.91
N LYS A 130 -7.82 19.47 16.91
CA LYS A 130 -9.18 19.99 16.71
C LYS A 130 -9.17 21.44 16.20
N GLY A 131 -10.28 21.85 15.59
CA GLY A 131 -10.46 23.20 15.07
C GLY A 131 -9.56 23.54 13.88
N ASN A 132 -9.37 24.82 13.60
CA ASN A 132 -8.54 25.26 12.48
C ASN A 132 -7.04 24.90 12.64
N HIS A 133 -6.59 24.66 13.88
CA HIS A 133 -5.19 24.29 14.14
C HIS A 133 -4.78 22.98 13.45
N ARG A 134 -5.71 22.06 13.22
CA ARG A 134 -5.47 20.81 12.50
C ARG A 134 -5.04 20.96 11.04
N ALA A 135 -5.26 22.15 10.47
CA ALA A 135 -4.86 22.47 9.10
C ALA A 135 -3.52 23.20 9.01
N ILE A 136 -2.92 23.57 10.15
CA ILE A 136 -1.74 24.43 10.20
C ILE A 136 -0.51 23.58 10.48
N PHE A 137 0.47 23.68 9.58
CA PHE A 137 1.78 23.05 9.71
C PHE A 137 2.86 24.11 9.93
N THR A 138 3.82 23.79 10.77
CA THR A 138 4.88 24.71 11.19
C THR A 138 6.23 24.01 11.11
N PRO A 139 7.36 24.74 11.21
CA PRO A 139 8.67 24.11 11.31
C PRO A 139 8.75 23.03 12.40
N THR A 140 8.09 23.22 13.55
CA THR A 140 8.04 22.22 14.64
C THR A 140 7.37 20.91 14.19
N SER A 141 6.32 20.97 13.36
CA SER A 141 5.69 19.77 12.77
C SER A 141 6.72 18.96 11.95
N ILE A 142 7.57 19.66 11.22
CA ILE A 142 8.57 19.01 10.34
C ILE A 142 9.80 18.56 11.15
N GLU A 143 10.23 19.29 12.17
CA GLU A 143 11.32 18.87 13.07
C GLU A 143 10.99 17.56 13.78
N THR A 144 9.77 17.43 14.29
CA THR A 144 9.34 16.20 14.96
C THR A 144 9.19 15.03 13.97
N LEU A 145 8.62 15.30 12.77
CA LEU A 145 8.56 14.31 11.68
C LEU A 145 9.97 13.85 11.28
N ALA A 146 10.93 14.75 11.10
CA ALA A 146 12.31 14.40 10.76
C ALA A 146 12.93 13.51 11.84
N SER A 147 12.71 13.83 13.13
CA SER A 147 13.17 13.00 14.25
C SER A 147 12.56 11.59 14.25
N PHE A 148 11.28 11.47 13.88
CA PHE A 148 10.60 10.19 13.74
C PHE A 148 11.19 9.35 12.60
N LEU A 149 11.44 9.97 11.44
CA LEU A 149 12.05 9.30 10.30
C LEU A 149 13.45 8.78 10.61
N ASP A 150 14.26 9.58 11.30
CA ASP A 150 15.58 9.15 11.78
C ASP A 150 15.48 7.98 12.77
N ALA A 151 14.53 8.04 13.70
CA ALA A 151 14.32 6.99 14.69
C ALA A 151 13.81 5.68 14.08
N THR A 152 12.99 5.74 13.02
CA THR A 152 12.41 4.57 12.36
C THR A 152 13.30 4.00 11.26
N GLY A 153 14.14 4.82 10.63
CA GLY A 153 14.88 4.49 9.40
C GLY A 153 14.01 4.55 8.14
N TRP A 154 12.83 5.20 8.24
CA TRP A 154 11.91 5.34 7.12
C TRP A 154 12.19 6.61 6.33
N LYS A 155 11.77 6.60 5.06
CA LYS A 155 11.84 7.74 4.14
C LYS A 155 10.47 8.39 3.99
N LEU A 156 10.43 9.54 3.32
CA LEU A 156 9.24 10.38 3.19
C LEU A 156 8.89 10.68 1.74
N LEU A 157 7.60 10.48 1.40
CA LEU A 157 6.91 11.17 0.31
C LEU A 157 6.03 12.26 0.94
N TYR A 158 6.19 13.52 0.52
CA TYR A 158 5.54 14.66 1.15
C TYR A 158 4.57 15.36 0.21
N GLY A 159 3.29 15.38 0.54
CA GLY A 159 2.24 16.08 -0.20
C GLY A 159 2.19 17.57 0.17
N LEU A 160 2.28 18.44 -0.82
CA LEU A 160 2.14 19.90 -0.69
C LEU A 160 0.70 20.32 -1.05
N ASN A 161 0.22 21.41 -0.44
CA ASN A 161 -1.09 21.94 -0.75
C ASN A 161 -1.15 22.57 -2.15
N PHE A 162 -1.44 21.75 -3.13
CA PHE A 162 -1.70 22.16 -4.52
C PHE A 162 -3.17 22.58 -4.75
N GLY A 163 -4.07 22.33 -3.77
CA GLY A 163 -5.51 22.59 -3.87
C GLY A 163 -5.88 24.05 -3.68
N THR A 164 -5.74 24.55 -2.46
CA THR A 164 -6.12 25.90 -2.03
C THR A 164 -4.92 26.79 -1.66
N GLY A 165 -3.69 26.22 -1.66
CA GLY A 165 -2.44 26.94 -1.39
C GLY A 165 -1.95 27.77 -2.56
N THR A 166 -0.79 28.42 -2.36
CA THR A 166 -0.08 29.13 -3.43
C THR A 166 1.29 28.48 -3.68
N PRO A 167 1.87 28.64 -4.87
CA PRO A 167 3.19 28.07 -5.16
C PRO A 167 4.30 28.66 -4.28
N GLU A 168 4.16 29.90 -3.79
CA GLU A 168 5.11 30.56 -2.88
C GLU A 168 5.05 29.95 -1.47
N GLN A 169 3.84 29.65 -0.96
CA GLN A 169 3.66 28.92 0.29
C GLN A 169 4.24 27.51 0.18
N ALA A 170 3.92 26.79 -0.88
CA ALA A 170 4.48 25.48 -1.14
C ALA A 170 6.01 25.49 -1.26
N ALA A 171 6.59 26.54 -1.86
CA ALA A 171 8.04 26.70 -1.93
C ALA A 171 8.68 26.96 -0.57
N ALA A 172 8.03 27.74 0.30
CA ALA A 172 8.51 27.96 1.67
C ALA A 172 8.47 26.69 2.50
N GLU A 173 7.34 25.94 2.44
CA GLU A 173 7.17 24.66 3.08
C GLU A 173 8.18 23.62 2.57
N ALA A 174 8.32 23.48 1.25
CA ALA A 174 9.25 22.53 0.64
C ALA A 174 10.71 22.81 1.05
N ALA A 175 11.12 24.08 1.14
CA ALA A 175 12.46 24.44 1.58
C ALA A 175 12.71 24.05 3.05
N CYS A 176 11.72 24.22 3.92
CA CYS A 176 11.79 23.80 5.32
C CYS A 176 11.87 22.26 5.42
N VAL A 177 10.98 21.55 4.72
CA VAL A 177 10.95 20.08 4.69
C VAL A 177 12.27 19.52 4.16
N GLN A 178 12.76 20.01 3.03
CA GLN A 178 14.02 19.56 2.45
C GLN A 178 15.21 19.77 3.40
N LYS A 179 15.25 20.93 4.08
CA LYS A 179 16.31 21.26 5.04
C LYS A 179 16.30 20.34 6.26
N LEU A 180 15.12 20.05 6.82
CA LEU A 180 14.99 19.33 8.09
C LEU A 180 14.98 17.81 7.90
N VAL A 181 14.31 17.29 6.86
CA VAL A 181 14.20 15.87 6.56
C VAL A 181 15.45 15.35 5.83
N GLY A 182 16.06 16.16 4.99
CA GLY A 182 17.32 15.87 4.31
C GLY A 182 17.25 14.57 3.48
N LYS A 183 18.20 13.67 3.72
CA LYS A 183 18.35 12.40 2.97
C LYS A 183 17.14 11.44 3.07
N ASN A 184 16.28 11.63 4.04
CA ASN A 184 15.08 10.80 4.21
C ASN A 184 13.93 11.28 3.31
N LEU A 185 14.01 12.47 2.71
CA LEU A 185 13.03 12.94 1.73
C LEU A 185 13.28 12.29 0.37
N ILE A 186 12.27 11.60 -0.16
CA ILE A 186 12.32 11.01 -1.52
C ILE A 186 11.87 12.03 -2.54
N ALA A 187 10.67 12.58 -2.35
CA ALA A 187 10.07 13.53 -3.29
C ALA A 187 8.89 14.27 -2.65
N PHE A 188 8.53 15.39 -3.27
CA PHE A 188 7.27 16.08 -3.06
C PHE A 188 6.19 15.57 -4.02
N GLN A 189 4.93 15.59 -3.58
CA GLN A 189 3.75 15.37 -4.42
C GLN A 189 2.94 16.67 -4.49
N LEU A 190 2.44 17.02 -5.68
CA LEU A 190 1.58 18.19 -5.90
C LEU A 190 0.15 17.74 -6.16
N GLY A 191 -0.64 17.79 -5.09
CA GLY A 191 -2.04 17.38 -5.07
C GLY A 191 -2.23 15.91 -4.68
N ASN A 192 -3.48 15.57 -4.42
CA ASN A 192 -3.99 14.25 -4.08
C ASN A 192 -5.26 14.03 -4.89
N GLU A 193 -5.36 12.91 -5.63
CA GLU A 193 -6.53 12.56 -6.43
C GLU A 193 -6.98 13.70 -7.37
N VAL A 194 -6.01 14.31 -8.00
CA VAL A 194 -6.20 15.51 -8.84
C VAL A 194 -7.14 15.30 -10.02
N ASP A 195 -7.36 14.06 -10.40
CA ASP A 195 -8.32 13.63 -11.43
C ASP A 195 -9.79 13.75 -10.98
N PHE A 196 -10.07 13.88 -9.67
CA PHE A 196 -11.39 14.14 -9.11
C PHE A 196 -11.70 15.62 -8.88
N TRP A 197 -10.79 16.54 -9.20
CA TRP A 197 -10.95 17.96 -8.87
C TRP A 197 -11.87 18.74 -9.82
N THR A 198 -12.26 18.14 -10.93
CA THR A 198 -13.14 18.75 -11.95
C THR A 198 -14.46 19.23 -11.36
N GLY A 199 -14.76 20.52 -11.52
CA GLY A 199 -15.99 21.14 -11.01
C GLY A 199 -16.02 21.35 -9.49
N GLY A 200 -14.98 20.95 -8.78
CA GLY A 200 -14.77 21.15 -7.34
C GLY A 200 -13.63 22.12 -7.06
N LEU A 201 -12.43 21.60 -6.77
CA LEU A 201 -11.23 22.41 -6.55
C LEU A 201 -10.72 23.08 -7.83
N ARG A 202 -11.07 22.57 -8.99
CA ARG A 202 -10.71 23.09 -10.31
C ARG A 202 -11.94 23.30 -11.21
N PRO A 203 -11.84 24.11 -12.28
CA PRO A 203 -12.93 24.33 -13.24
C PRO A 203 -13.43 23.05 -13.90
N LYS A 204 -14.60 23.10 -14.55
CA LYS A 204 -15.22 21.94 -15.22
C LYS A 204 -14.42 21.40 -16.41
N ASP A 205 -13.53 22.18 -16.97
CA ASP A 205 -12.64 21.83 -18.07
C ASP A 205 -11.23 21.41 -17.59
N TRP A 206 -11.12 21.04 -16.30
CA TRP A 206 -9.90 20.48 -15.73
C TRP A 206 -9.60 19.09 -16.29
N ASP A 207 -8.42 18.95 -16.85
CA ASP A 207 -7.91 17.73 -17.46
C ASP A 207 -6.39 17.55 -17.17
N ILE A 208 -5.82 16.50 -17.72
CA ILE A 208 -4.41 16.19 -17.54
C ILE A 208 -3.49 17.30 -18.08
N ASP A 209 -3.78 17.88 -19.23
CA ASP A 209 -2.92 18.90 -19.83
C ASP A 209 -2.86 20.16 -18.97
N ARG A 210 -3.99 20.58 -18.41
CA ARG A 210 -4.06 21.68 -17.44
C ARG A 210 -3.34 21.36 -16.14
N TYR A 211 -3.50 20.13 -15.66
CA TYR A 211 -2.77 19.68 -14.48
C TYR A 211 -1.26 19.75 -14.70
N LEU A 212 -0.74 19.17 -15.77
CA LEU A 212 0.69 19.14 -16.06
C LEU A 212 1.27 20.54 -16.28
N ALA A 213 0.52 21.44 -16.92
CA ALA A 213 0.92 22.83 -17.10
C ALA A 213 1.07 23.56 -15.75
N GLN A 214 0.06 23.46 -14.87
CA GLN A 214 0.10 24.06 -13.53
C GLN A 214 1.16 23.40 -12.64
N TRP A 215 1.31 22.07 -12.73
CA TRP A 215 2.33 21.31 -12.00
C TRP A 215 3.73 21.79 -12.35
N MET A 216 4.06 22.00 -13.63
CA MET A 216 5.34 22.52 -14.08
C MET A 216 5.61 23.95 -13.60
N GLU A 217 4.60 24.78 -13.58
CA GLU A 217 4.71 26.15 -13.03
C GLU A 217 5.12 26.10 -11.54
N TRP A 218 4.44 25.27 -10.74
CA TRP A 218 4.74 25.11 -9.32
C TRP A 218 6.13 24.51 -9.09
N VAL A 219 6.50 23.47 -9.84
CA VAL A 219 7.84 22.87 -9.77
C VAL A 219 8.93 23.91 -10.01
N ARG A 220 8.75 24.78 -11.00
CA ARG A 220 9.71 25.85 -11.30
C ARG A 220 9.85 26.84 -10.12
N ILE A 221 8.75 27.24 -9.50
CA ILE A 221 8.74 28.17 -8.37
C ILE A 221 9.36 27.51 -7.12
N ILE A 222 9.01 26.25 -6.84
CA ILE A 222 9.57 25.50 -5.72
C ILE A 222 11.09 25.30 -5.91
N ARG A 223 11.53 24.86 -7.08
CA ARG A 223 12.97 24.67 -7.38
C ARG A 223 13.76 25.97 -7.36
N ALA A 224 13.15 27.11 -7.66
CA ALA A 224 13.81 28.40 -7.52
C ALA A 224 14.22 28.67 -6.05
N LYS A 225 13.52 28.09 -5.07
CA LYS A 225 13.82 28.22 -3.64
C LYS A 225 14.60 27.06 -3.06
N THR A 226 14.38 25.84 -3.55
CA THR A 226 14.97 24.59 -3.02
C THR A 226 16.20 24.12 -3.80
N GLY A 227 16.39 24.58 -5.03
CA GLY A 227 17.46 24.16 -5.94
C GLY A 227 17.10 22.87 -6.69
N ASP A 228 17.10 21.75 -6.00
CA ASP A 228 17.06 20.40 -6.59
C ASP A 228 15.89 19.53 -6.08
N ALA A 229 14.79 20.13 -5.61
CA ALA A 229 13.65 19.36 -5.12
C ALA A 229 13.18 18.31 -6.13
N ALA A 230 13.09 17.06 -5.66
CA ALA A 230 12.58 15.94 -6.42
C ALA A 230 11.05 15.85 -6.29
N PHE A 231 10.39 15.38 -7.36
CA PHE A 231 8.94 15.29 -7.40
C PHE A 231 8.47 13.90 -7.80
N ALA A 232 7.29 13.52 -7.30
CA ALA A 232 6.54 12.33 -7.65
C ALA A 232 5.10 12.71 -8.04
N GLY A 233 4.46 11.90 -8.86
CA GLY A 233 3.09 12.15 -9.31
C GLY A 233 2.61 11.15 -10.36
N PRO A 234 1.41 11.32 -10.91
CA PRO A 234 0.44 12.41 -10.67
C PRO A 234 -0.44 12.23 -9.41
N ASP A 235 -0.37 11.12 -8.71
CA ASP A 235 -1.14 10.83 -7.48
C ASP A 235 -2.66 10.80 -7.72
N ILE A 236 -3.05 10.03 -8.72
CA ILE A 236 -4.43 9.91 -9.21
C ILE A 236 -5.24 8.87 -8.43
N ALA A 237 -6.56 9.05 -8.41
CA ALA A 237 -7.49 8.07 -7.85
C ALA A 237 -7.81 6.92 -8.83
N VAL A 238 -8.20 7.24 -10.08
CA VAL A 238 -8.72 6.25 -11.04
C VAL A 238 -8.22 6.43 -12.47
N ARG A 239 -7.72 7.62 -12.85
CA ARG A 239 -7.34 7.96 -14.22
C ARG A 239 -5.92 7.46 -14.53
N LEU A 240 -5.75 6.15 -14.66
CA LEU A 240 -4.46 5.53 -14.99
C LEU A 240 -3.81 6.09 -16.28
N ASP A 241 -4.62 6.60 -17.22
CA ASP A 241 -4.14 7.30 -18.41
C ASP A 241 -3.33 8.58 -18.06
N TRP A 242 -3.57 9.21 -16.91
CA TRP A 242 -2.81 10.38 -16.45
C TRP A 242 -1.38 9.98 -16.04
N VAL A 243 -1.19 8.77 -15.54
CA VAL A 243 0.15 8.24 -15.22
C VAL A 243 0.99 8.10 -16.49
N GLU A 244 0.42 7.53 -17.56
CA GLU A 244 1.10 7.40 -18.86
C GLU A 244 1.41 8.78 -19.45
N LYS A 245 0.47 9.71 -19.41
CA LYS A 245 0.66 11.09 -19.89
C LYS A 245 1.78 11.82 -19.15
N MET A 246 1.81 11.72 -17.80
CA MET A 246 2.91 12.29 -17.03
C MET A 246 4.26 11.65 -17.40
N ALA A 247 4.30 10.33 -17.55
CA ALA A 247 5.50 9.62 -17.99
C ALA A 247 5.99 10.10 -19.37
N GLU A 248 5.07 10.33 -20.31
CA GLU A 248 5.39 10.82 -21.65
C GLU A 248 5.95 12.26 -21.64
N GLN A 249 5.28 13.16 -20.91
CA GLN A 249 5.55 14.59 -20.98
C GLN A 249 6.59 15.06 -19.95
N LEU A 250 6.65 14.44 -18.77
CA LEU A 250 7.43 14.91 -17.63
C LEU A 250 8.45 13.90 -17.09
N LYS A 251 8.87 12.92 -17.88
CA LYS A 251 9.80 11.86 -17.47
C LYS A 251 11.10 12.32 -16.82
N LYS A 252 11.59 13.52 -17.15
CA LYS A 252 12.81 14.10 -16.56
C LYS A 252 12.56 14.88 -15.28
N GLU A 253 11.30 15.13 -14.97
CA GLU A 253 10.89 15.98 -13.86
C GLU A 253 10.48 15.17 -12.63
N VAL A 254 10.09 13.90 -12.84
CA VAL A 254 9.66 12.99 -11.78
C VAL A 254 10.70 11.91 -11.49
N VAL A 255 10.84 11.58 -10.21
CA VAL A 255 11.69 10.48 -9.72
C VAL A 255 10.88 9.23 -9.41
N LEU A 256 9.55 9.36 -9.36
CA LEU A 256 8.62 8.27 -9.05
C LEU A 256 7.24 8.60 -9.64
N LEU A 257 6.62 7.62 -10.27
CA LEU A 257 5.22 7.71 -10.66
C LEU A 257 4.32 7.19 -9.54
N THR A 258 3.16 7.83 -9.33
CA THR A 258 2.27 7.49 -8.22
C THR A 258 0.80 7.47 -8.63
N GLY A 259 0.02 6.64 -7.94
CA GLY A 259 -1.43 6.54 -8.04
C GLY A 259 -2.00 5.80 -6.84
N HIS A 260 -3.33 5.71 -6.77
CA HIS A 260 -4.06 5.13 -5.66
C HIS A 260 -4.81 3.87 -6.07
N HIS A 261 -5.08 3.00 -5.10
CA HIS A 261 -5.90 1.81 -5.30
C HIS A 261 -6.68 1.45 -4.04
N TYR A 262 -7.97 1.27 -4.18
CA TYR A 262 -8.82 0.68 -3.16
C TYR A 262 -9.51 -0.56 -3.73
N ALA A 263 -9.30 -1.71 -3.08
CA ALA A 263 -9.84 -2.98 -3.58
C ALA A 263 -11.36 -3.00 -3.61
N MET A 264 -12.00 -2.20 -2.74
CA MET A 264 -13.45 -2.10 -2.61
C MET A 264 -13.88 -0.70 -2.22
N GLY A 265 -15.20 -0.46 -2.27
CA GLY A 265 -15.86 0.72 -1.70
C GLY A 265 -17.14 1.08 -2.41
N PRO A 266 -17.91 2.01 -1.85
CA PRO A 266 -17.72 2.70 -0.57
C PRO A 266 -18.00 1.82 0.66
N ALA A 267 -17.45 2.19 1.80
CA ALA A 267 -17.82 1.59 3.09
C ALA A 267 -19.32 1.76 3.37
N GLY A 268 -19.90 0.80 4.11
CA GLY A 268 -21.34 0.77 4.39
C GLY A 268 -22.19 0.04 3.34
N ASP A 269 -21.63 -0.32 2.19
CA ASP A 269 -22.30 -1.17 1.19
C ASP A 269 -22.11 -2.65 1.58
N SER A 270 -23.20 -3.39 1.72
CA SER A 270 -23.19 -4.82 2.12
C SER A 270 -22.46 -5.73 1.14
N ARG A 271 -22.24 -5.29 -0.10
CA ARG A 271 -21.43 -6.00 -1.11
C ARG A 271 -19.94 -5.99 -0.78
N MET A 272 -19.50 -5.04 0.07
CA MET A 272 -18.13 -4.94 0.53
C MET A 272 -17.90 -5.93 1.67
N ASN A 273 -17.66 -7.18 1.35
CA ASN A 273 -17.52 -8.30 2.28
C ASN A 273 -16.20 -9.06 2.07
N ALA A 274 -15.89 -10.00 2.93
CA ALA A 274 -14.64 -10.77 2.87
C ALA A 274 -14.48 -11.56 1.55
N ALA A 275 -15.56 -12.11 1.01
CA ALA A 275 -15.51 -12.83 -0.25
C ALA A 275 -15.17 -11.90 -1.44
N HIS A 276 -15.68 -10.67 -1.43
CA HIS A 276 -15.32 -9.65 -2.41
C HIS A 276 -13.84 -9.26 -2.25
N LEU A 277 -13.41 -8.95 -1.04
CA LEU A 277 -12.02 -8.52 -0.77
C LEU A 277 -11.00 -9.59 -1.18
N LEU A 278 -11.30 -10.86 -0.96
CA LEU A 278 -10.42 -11.98 -1.29
C LEU A 278 -10.60 -12.50 -2.73
N GLY A 279 -11.57 -11.95 -3.46
CA GLY A 279 -11.83 -12.29 -4.86
C GLY A 279 -10.82 -11.66 -5.82
N PRO A 280 -10.98 -11.90 -7.14
CA PRO A 280 -10.14 -11.29 -8.17
C PRO A 280 -10.33 -9.77 -8.22
N ASP A 281 -9.22 -9.03 -8.22
CA ASP A 281 -9.20 -7.58 -8.43
C ASP A 281 -8.74 -7.26 -9.85
N LEU A 282 -9.70 -6.93 -10.73
CA LEU A 282 -9.43 -6.66 -12.14
C LEU A 282 -8.81 -5.27 -12.36
N GLU A 283 -9.02 -4.33 -11.45
CA GLU A 283 -8.42 -2.99 -11.56
C GLU A 283 -6.91 -3.04 -11.29
N VAL A 284 -6.45 -3.86 -10.34
CA VAL A 284 -5.02 -4.13 -10.12
C VAL A 284 -4.34 -4.68 -11.39
N VAL A 285 -5.03 -5.56 -12.14
CA VAL A 285 -4.49 -6.10 -13.40
C VAL A 285 -4.30 -5.01 -14.46
N LYS A 286 -5.23 -4.04 -14.54
CA LYS A 286 -5.12 -2.87 -15.42
C LYS A 286 -3.95 -1.98 -14.96
N GLU A 287 -3.85 -1.73 -13.67
CA GLU A 287 -2.79 -0.92 -13.07
C GLU A 287 -1.40 -1.49 -13.40
N PHE A 288 -1.19 -2.81 -13.28
CA PHE A 288 0.07 -3.46 -13.66
C PHE A 288 0.48 -3.13 -15.09
N SER A 289 -0.45 -3.22 -16.02
CA SER A 289 -0.19 -2.94 -17.43
C SER A 289 0.21 -1.48 -17.66
N VAL A 290 -0.46 -0.54 -17.00
CA VAL A 290 -0.16 0.90 -17.08
C VAL A 290 1.18 1.20 -16.41
N ALA A 291 1.41 0.69 -15.20
CA ALA A 291 2.65 0.89 -14.46
C ALA A 291 3.88 0.42 -15.25
N GLN A 292 3.80 -0.75 -15.90
CA GLN A 292 4.89 -1.27 -16.74
C GLN A 292 5.15 -0.39 -17.96
N ARG A 293 4.10 0.09 -18.66
CA ARG A 293 4.27 0.99 -19.81
C ARG A 293 4.84 2.33 -19.39
N ALA A 294 4.29 2.93 -18.34
CA ALA A 294 4.74 4.22 -17.81
C ALA A 294 6.20 4.14 -17.32
N LYS A 295 6.58 3.06 -16.62
CA LYS A 295 7.96 2.79 -16.24
C LYS A 295 8.89 2.69 -17.46
N ALA A 296 8.48 2.00 -18.52
CA ALA A 296 9.27 1.88 -19.74
C ALA A 296 9.49 3.24 -20.42
N ILE A 297 8.52 4.16 -20.36
CA ILE A 297 8.59 5.50 -20.93
C ILE A 297 9.47 6.42 -20.06
N ALA A 298 9.20 6.48 -18.75
CA ALA A 298 9.82 7.44 -17.86
C ALA A 298 11.18 6.97 -17.31
N GLY A 299 11.43 5.66 -17.27
CA GLY A 299 12.63 5.08 -16.64
C GLY A 299 12.61 5.11 -15.10
N VAL A 300 11.47 5.46 -14.49
CA VAL A 300 11.27 5.46 -13.04
C VAL A 300 10.15 4.50 -12.63
N GLY A 301 10.17 4.03 -11.38
CA GLY A 301 9.18 3.09 -10.88
C GLY A 301 7.80 3.70 -10.69
N PHE A 302 6.77 2.85 -10.59
CA PHE A 302 5.44 3.22 -10.14
C PHE A 302 5.21 2.70 -8.72
N ARG A 303 4.68 3.55 -7.84
CA ARG A 303 4.32 3.23 -6.47
C ARG A 303 2.85 3.52 -6.23
N VAL A 304 2.14 2.57 -5.62
CA VAL A 304 0.81 2.83 -5.09
C VAL A 304 0.98 3.66 -3.83
N SER A 305 0.86 4.98 -3.96
CA SER A 305 1.15 5.94 -2.89
C SER A 305 0.06 6.04 -1.83
N GLU A 306 -1.15 5.57 -2.17
CA GLU A 306 -2.26 5.40 -1.23
C GLU A 306 -3.12 4.22 -1.65
N CYS A 307 -3.42 3.33 -0.71
CA CYS A 307 -4.34 2.22 -0.94
C CYS A 307 -4.90 1.67 0.36
N ASN A 308 -6.00 0.95 0.28
CA ASN A 308 -6.46 0.06 1.34
C ASN A 308 -7.58 -0.87 0.82
N SER A 309 -8.14 -1.69 1.72
CA SER A 309 -9.20 -2.65 1.41
C SER A 309 -10.50 -1.99 0.94
N CYS A 310 -10.93 -0.88 1.58
CA CYS A 310 -12.21 -0.23 1.27
C CYS A 310 -12.12 1.27 1.53
N PHE A 311 -12.38 2.11 0.50
CA PHE A 311 -12.38 3.55 0.68
C PHE A 311 -13.54 4.04 1.57
N HIS A 312 -13.49 5.29 2.01
CA HIS A 312 -14.35 5.87 3.05
C HIS A 312 -14.14 5.26 4.44
N GLY A 313 -12.86 5.07 4.84
CA GLY A 313 -12.49 4.71 6.22
C GLY A 313 -12.50 3.22 6.54
N GLY A 314 -12.87 2.35 5.58
CA GLY A 314 -12.89 0.90 5.77
C GLY A 314 -14.25 0.33 6.14
N GLN A 315 -14.49 -0.93 5.75
CA GLN A 315 -15.72 -1.68 6.00
C GLN A 315 -15.59 -2.45 7.33
N PRO A 316 -16.44 -2.17 8.33
CA PRO A 316 -16.45 -2.91 9.58
C PRO A 316 -16.62 -4.42 9.38
N GLY A 317 -15.87 -5.24 10.14
CA GLY A 317 -15.88 -6.70 10.04
C GLY A 317 -15.17 -7.28 8.82
N VAL A 318 -14.59 -6.43 7.96
CA VAL A 318 -13.81 -6.81 6.79
C VAL A 318 -12.45 -6.11 6.81
N SER A 319 -12.44 -4.79 6.78
CA SER A 319 -11.19 -4.00 6.76
C SER A 319 -10.40 -4.11 8.06
N ASN A 320 -11.07 -4.29 9.19
CA ASN A 320 -10.50 -4.52 10.52
C ASN A 320 -10.52 -6.00 10.94
N ALA A 321 -10.73 -6.92 10.01
CA ALA A 321 -10.76 -8.36 10.27
C ALA A 321 -9.62 -9.09 9.57
N TYR A 322 -9.44 -10.37 9.89
CA TYR A 322 -8.38 -11.21 9.33
C TYR A 322 -8.40 -11.29 7.78
N ALA A 323 -9.58 -11.10 7.18
CA ALA A 323 -9.70 -10.97 5.71
C ALA A 323 -8.73 -9.92 5.15
N SER A 324 -8.55 -8.78 5.85
CA SER A 324 -7.60 -7.74 5.43
C SER A 324 -6.15 -8.17 5.54
N ALA A 325 -5.81 -9.05 6.49
CA ALA A 325 -4.46 -9.61 6.60
C ALA A 325 -4.11 -10.52 5.42
N LEU A 326 -5.03 -11.43 5.05
CA LEU A 326 -4.85 -12.31 3.90
C LEU A 326 -4.79 -11.52 2.59
N TRP A 327 -5.71 -10.55 2.42
CA TRP A 327 -5.69 -9.64 1.27
C TRP A 327 -4.37 -8.86 1.21
N GLY A 328 -3.94 -8.26 2.32
CA GLY A 328 -2.70 -7.48 2.36
C GLY A 328 -1.47 -8.31 2.01
N ALA A 329 -1.39 -9.56 2.50
CA ALA A 329 -0.31 -10.48 2.16
C ALA A 329 -0.25 -10.78 0.65
N ASP A 330 -1.40 -11.09 0.05
CA ASP A 330 -1.54 -11.38 -1.37
C ASP A 330 -1.28 -10.14 -2.24
N TYR A 331 -1.95 -9.02 -1.92
CA TYR A 331 -1.86 -7.77 -2.66
C TYR A 331 -0.43 -7.22 -2.73
N LEU A 332 0.28 -7.18 -1.59
CA LEU A 332 1.67 -6.69 -1.56
C LEU A 332 2.61 -7.58 -2.40
N LEU A 333 2.46 -8.90 -2.33
CA LEU A 333 3.27 -9.82 -3.12
C LEU A 333 2.92 -9.76 -4.60
N ALA A 334 1.65 -9.57 -4.96
CA ALA A 334 1.23 -9.36 -6.35
C ALA A 334 1.83 -8.08 -6.93
N LEU A 335 1.80 -6.96 -6.18
CA LEU A 335 2.45 -5.70 -6.59
C LEU A 335 3.96 -5.86 -6.76
N ALA A 336 4.62 -6.60 -5.83
CA ALA A 336 6.06 -6.88 -5.94
C ALA A 336 6.38 -7.72 -7.17
N GLN A 337 5.56 -8.72 -7.48
CA GLN A 337 5.67 -9.54 -8.70
C GLN A 337 5.39 -8.71 -9.97
N GLY A 338 4.49 -7.71 -9.87
CA GLY A 338 4.17 -6.74 -10.91
C GLY A 338 5.24 -5.66 -11.12
N ASP A 339 6.39 -5.74 -10.44
CA ASP A 339 7.53 -4.81 -10.55
C ASP A 339 7.19 -3.36 -10.11
N HIS A 340 6.31 -3.23 -9.10
CA HIS A 340 6.03 -1.94 -8.47
C HIS A 340 7.19 -1.50 -7.58
N ALA A 341 7.39 -0.19 -7.48
CA ALA A 341 8.39 0.41 -6.59
C ALA A 341 7.99 0.35 -5.11
N GLY A 342 6.73 0.02 -4.83
CA GLY A 342 6.21 -0.15 -3.49
C GLY A 342 4.76 0.27 -3.33
N VAL A 343 4.31 0.27 -2.07
CA VAL A 343 2.92 0.51 -1.69
C VAL A 343 2.84 1.24 -0.35
N ASN A 344 1.88 2.17 -0.21
CA ASN A 344 1.57 2.85 1.04
C ASN A 344 0.13 2.55 1.45
N LEU A 345 -0.04 1.76 2.52
CA LEU A 345 -1.36 1.47 3.07
C LEU A 345 -1.88 2.72 3.81
N HIS A 346 -3.04 3.25 3.41
CA HIS A 346 -3.63 4.42 4.04
C HIS A 346 -4.01 4.11 5.49
N SER A 347 -3.68 5.01 6.37
CA SER A 347 -3.69 4.84 7.81
C SER A 347 -4.18 6.12 8.47
N GLY A 348 -4.51 6.05 9.73
CA GLY A 348 -4.88 7.18 10.57
C GLY A 348 -5.47 6.67 11.87
N GLY A 349 -4.97 7.13 12.97
CA GLY A 349 -5.40 6.90 14.33
C GLY A 349 -6.26 5.67 14.58
N GLU A 350 -7.57 5.87 14.76
CA GLU A 350 -8.56 4.81 14.97
C GLU A 350 -9.26 4.36 13.67
N GLY A 351 -8.74 4.71 12.49
CA GLY A 351 -9.33 4.31 11.20
C GLY A 351 -9.45 2.79 11.09
N ILE A 352 -10.62 2.31 10.66
CA ILE A 352 -10.98 0.88 10.66
C ILE A 352 -10.00 0.03 9.84
N TYR A 353 -9.46 0.56 8.75
CA TYR A 353 -8.52 -0.17 7.90
C TYR A 353 -7.04 0.01 8.28
N SER A 354 -6.75 0.86 9.28
CA SER A 354 -5.36 1.17 9.62
C SER A 354 -4.60 -0.06 10.11
N PRO A 355 -3.35 -0.30 9.65
CA PRO A 355 -2.53 -1.39 10.18
C PRO A 355 -2.10 -1.18 11.63
N ILE A 356 -2.01 0.09 12.06
CA ILE A 356 -1.69 0.49 13.42
C ILE A 356 -2.74 1.51 13.84
N THR A 357 -3.43 1.27 14.96
CA THR A 357 -4.41 2.19 15.55
C THR A 357 -3.99 2.60 16.94
N GLY A 358 -4.54 3.71 17.42
CA GLY A 358 -4.30 4.23 18.75
C GLY A 358 -3.65 5.60 18.76
N ASP A 359 -3.38 6.07 19.97
CA ASP A 359 -2.73 7.35 20.25
C ASP A 359 -1.75 7.22 21.43
N GLN A 360 -1.08 8.29 21.78
CA GLN A 360 -0.09 8.29 22.85
C GLN A 360 -0.70 8.12 24.25
N ASP A 361 -1.98 8.44 24.42
CA ASP A 361 -2.66 8.32 25.71
C ASP A 361 -3.18 6.91 25.94
N LYS A 362 -3.66 6.25 24.89
CA LYS A 362 -4.25 4.90 24.93
C LYS A 362 -3.27 3.79 24.56
N GLY A 363 -2.11 4.17 24.00
CA GLY A 363 -1.17 3.23 23.39
C GLY A 363 -1.56 2.85 21.95
N PHE A 364 -0.69 2.09 21.29
CA PHE A 364 -0.86 1.68 19.90
C PHE A 364 -1.10 0.18 19.77
N THR A 365 -1.97 -0.21 18.84
CA THR A 365 -2.37 -1.60 18.62
C THR A 365 -2.13 -2.01 17.16
N ARG A 366 -1.56 -3.21 16.97
CA ARG A 366 -1.47 -3.85 15.65
C ARG A 366 -2.83 -4.36 15.24
N GLN A 367 -3.30 -3.94 14.08
CA GLN A 367 -4.54 -4.39 13.49
C GLN A 367 -4.30 -5.57 12.52
N PRO A 368 -5.33 -6.29 12.09
CA PRO A 368 -5.18 -7.47 11.21
C PRO A 368 -4.28 -7.25 10.00
N LEU A 369 -4.45 -6.14 9.26
CA LEU A 369 -3.66 -5.78 8.09
C LEU A 369 -2.15 -5.73 8.38
N TYR A 370 -1.75 -5.31 9.58
CA TYR A 370 -0.34 -5.29 9.99
C TYR A 370 0.33 -6.66 9.85
N PHE A 371 -0.36 -7.74 10.18
CA PHE A 371 0.18 -9.10 10.10
C PHE A 371 0.33 -9.57 8.65
N GLY A 372 -0.58 -9.18 7.75
CA GLY A 372 -0.45 -9.42 6.32
C GLY A 372 0.75 -8.68 5.71
N MET A 373 0.94 -7.41 6.10
CA MET A 373 2.11 -6.63 5.73
C MET A 373 3.41 -7.28 6.25
N LYS A 374 3.44 -7.77 7.49
CA LYS A 374 4.59 -8.50 8.07
C LYS A 374 4.90 -9.77 7.30
N PHE A 375 3.90 -10.48 6.82
CA PHE A 375 4.07 -11.68 5.98
C PHE A 375 4.75 -11.30 4.66
N ALA A 376 4.21 -10.32 3.93
CA ALA A 376 4.76 -9.87 2.65
C ALA A 376 6.18 -9.27 2.81
N GLN A 377 6.44 -8.58 3.93
CA GLN A 377 7.74 -7.95 4.22
C GLN A 377 8.90 -8.95 4.27
N GLN A 378 8.65 -10.25 4.45
CA GLN A 378 9.69 -11.26 4.36
C GLN A 378 10.35 -11.32 2.98
N PHE A 379 9.66 -10.85 1.95
CA PHE A 379 10.17 -10.73 0.59
C PHE A 379 10.93 -9.42 0.31
N ALA A 380 11.06 -8.50 1.24
CA ALA A 380 11.83 -7.27 1.02
C ALA A 380 13.28 -7.58 0.65
N GLY A 381 13.75 -7.03 -0.47
CA GLY A 381 15.08 -7.30 -1.04
C GLY A 381 15.21 -8.67 -1.73
N VAL A 382 14.10 -9.34 -2.04
CA VAL A 382 14.05 -10.64 -2.74
C VAL A 382 13.84 -10.42 -4.23
N SER A 383 14.57 -11.16 -5.06
CA SER A 383 14.32 -11.26 -6.50
C SER A 383 13.16 -12.20 -6.73
N MET A 384 12.03 -11.66 -7.21
CA MET A 384 10.81 -12.41 -7.51
C MET A 384 11.02 -13.28 -8.74
N LEU A 385 10.59 -14.54 -8.66
CA LEU A 385 10.68 -15.51 -9.74
C LEU A 385 9.35 -15.58 -10.50
N ASP A 386 9.45 -15.92 -11.78
CA ASP A 386 8.28 -16.35 -12.53
C ASP A 386 7.74 -17.68 -11.99
N GLY A 387 6.49 -17.98 -12.27
CA GLY A 387 5.86 -19.22 -11.85
C GLY A 387 4.47 -19.37 -12.48
N THR A 388 3.96 -20.59 -12.44
CA THR A 388 2.62 -20.91 -12.92
C THR A 388 1.87 -21.64 -11.81
N LEU A 389 0.71 -21.10 -11.43
CA LEU A 389 -0.21 -21.72 -10.49
C LEU A 389 -1.38 -22.33 -11.27
N SER A 390 -1.59 -23.62 -11.10
CA SER A 390 -2.76 -24.37 -11.60
C SER A 390 -3.60 -24.77 -10.40
N ALA A 391 -4.73 -24.11 -10.17
CA ALA A 391 -5.51 -24.24 -8.95
C ALA A 391 -6.98 -24.68 -9.20
N GLY A 392 -7.37 -24.95 -10.46
CA GLY A 392 -8.75 -25.27 -10.79
C GLY A 392 -9.69 -24.12 -10.37
N SER A 393 -10.64 -24.42 -9.48
CA SER A 393 -11.58 -23.44 -8.90
C SER A 393 -11.15 -22.91 -7.52
N ALA A 394 -10.04 -23.39 -6.97
CA ALA A 394 -9.59 -22.95 -5.64
C ALA A 394 -9.07 -21.51 -5.67
N ASN A 395 -9.48 -20.71 -4.69
CA ASN A 395 -9.01 -19.33 -4.55
C ASN A 395 -7.70 -19.29 -3.75
N VAL A 396 -6.61 -19.51 -4.43
CA VAL A 396 -5.25 -19.54 -3.85
C VAL A 396 -4.30 -18.64 -4.61
N ALA A 397 -3.23 -18.23 -3.93
CA ALA A 397 -2.12 -17.50 -4.54
C ALA A 397 -0.79 -18.15 -4.14
N ALA A 398 0.22 -18.04 -5.02
CA ALA A 398 1.55 -18.56 -4.77
C ALA A 398 2.61 -17.63 -5.38
N TYR A 399 3.66 -17.36 -4.61
CA TYR A 399 4.78 -16.49 -4.98
C TYR A 399 6.09 -17.15 -4.63
N ALA A 400 7.10 -16.94 -5.44
CA ALA A 400 8.45 -17.41 -5.16
C ALA A 400 9.49 -16.32 -5.41
N GLY A 401 10.60 -16.39 -4.71
CA GLY A 401 11.72 -15.50 -4.93
C GLY A 401 12.98 -16.00 -4.25
N HIS A 402 14.12 -15.50 -4.68
CA HIS A 402 15.40 -15.89 -4.11
C HIS A 402 16.18 -14.68 -3.58
N ARG A 403 16.92 -14.91 -2.50
CA ARG A 403 17.88 -13.97 -1.94
C ARG A 403 19.15 -14.72 -1.59
N LYS A 404 20.25 -14.42 -2.31
CA LYS A 404 21.53 -15.17 -2.17
C LYS A 404 21.27 -16.69 -2.28
N ASP A 405 21.53 -17.42 -1.20
CA ASP A 405 21.44 -18.87 -1.12
C ASP A 405 20.10 -19.39 -0.56
N SER A 406 19.10 -18.53 -0.42
CA SER A 406 17.79 -18.90 0.09
C SER A 406 16.68 -18.67 -0.92
N LEU A 407 15.77 -19.64 -1.01
CA LEU A 407 14.53 -19.55 -1.75
C LEU A 407 13.38 -19.33 -0.77
N LEU A 408 12.47 -18.43 -1.12
CA LEU A 408 11.25 -18.14 -0.37
C LEU A 408 10.05 -18.51 -1.22
N VAL A 409 9.09 -19.21 -0.64
CA VAL A 409 7.80 -19.55 -1.27
C VAL A 409 6.69 -19.11 -0.34
N ALA A 410 5.78 -18.29 -0.84
CA ALA A 410 4.56 -17.90 -0.15
C ALA A 410 3.37 -18.60 -0.80
N LEU A 411 2.55 -19.26 -0.01
CA LEU A 411 1.33 -19.97 -0.41
C LEU A 411 0.17 -19.40 0.41
N ILE A 412 -0.88 -18.95 -0.26
CA ILE A 412 -2.01 -18.28 0.39
C ILE A 412 -3.30 -18.98 -0.01
N ASN A 413 -3.98 -19.58 0.95
CA ASN A 413 -5.32 -20.13 0.78
C ASN A 413 -6.37 -19.10 1.20
N LYS A 414 -7.08 -18.54 0.24
CA LYS A 414 -8.19 -17.60 0.43
C LYS A 414 -9.57 -18.30 0.35
N ASP A 415 -9.57 -19.64 0.28
CA ASP A 415 -10.75 -20.46 0.16
C ASP A 415 -11.28 -20.87 1.54
N PRO A 416 -12.60 -21.05 1.72
CA PRO A 416 -13.20 -21.56 2.96
C PRO A 416 -12.94 -23.06 3.19
N THR A 417 -12.26 -23.74 2.28
CA THR A 417 -11.95 -25.18 2.35
C THR A 417 -10.43 -25.39 2.39
N PRO A 418 -9.95 -26.51 2.97
CA PRO A 418 -8.54 -26.88 2.89
C PRO A 418 -8.10 -27.07 1.45
N VAL A 419 -6.87 -26.68 1.13
CA VAL A 419 -6.26 -26.87 -0.18
C VAL A 419 -4.88 -27.49 -0.04
N THR A 420 -4.58 -28.51 -0.83
CA THR A 420 -3.22 -29.02 -0.96
C THR A 420 -2.53 -28.34 -2.14
N ILE A 421 -1.36 -27.76 -1.90
CA ILE A 421 -0.56 -27.10 -2.95
C ILE A 421 0.76 -27.87 -3.11
N ASP A 422 0.92 -28.49 -4.28
CA ASP A 422 2.19 -29.09 -4.66
C ASP A 422 3.11 -28.03 -5.26
N VAL A 423 4.27 -27.84 -4.65
CA VAL A 423 5.29 -26.89 -5.08
C VAL A 423 6.37 -27.64 -5.85
N ALA A 424 6.40 -27.48 -7.16
CA ALA A 424 7.43 -28.09 -8.00
C ALA A 424 8.71 -27.22 -7.95
N LEU A 425 9.79 -27.83 -7.45
CA LEU A 425 11.11 -27.20 -7.26
C LEU A 425 12.03 -27.49 -8.46
N ALA A 426 11.56 -27.24 -9.67
CA ALA A 426 12.29 -27.57 -10.90
C ALA A 426 13.72 -26.98 -10.92
N GLY A 427 14.72 -27.89 -10.84
CA GLY A 427 16.14 -27.53 -10.80
C GLY A 427 16.66 -27.08 -9.44
N LEU A 428 15.87 -27.29 -8.39
CA LEU A 428 16.23 -27.08 -6.99
C LEU A 428 16.02 -28.36 -6.19
N GLU A 429 16.25 -29.51 -6.82
CA GLU A 429 16.04 -30.84 -6.22
C GLU A 429 16.92 -31.09 -4.98
N LYS A 430 17.90 -30.21 -4.74
CA LYS A 430 18.76 -30.22 -3.56
C LYS A 430 18.35 -29.20 -2.49
N ALA A 431 17.39 -28.31 -2.79
CA ALA A 431 16.91 -27.34 -1.84
C ALA A 431 16.20 -28.05 -0.69
N THR A 432 16.58 -27.71 0.54
CA THR A 432 16.01 -28.28 1.75
C THR A 432 15.13 -27.25 2.44
N LEU A 433 13.90 -27.63 2.78
CA LEU A 433 13.02 -26.81 3.60
C LEU A 433 13.64 -26.61 4.99
N THR A 434 13.91 -25.36 5.35
CA THR A 434 14.61 -25.04 6.61
C THR A 434 13.71 -24.37 7.64
N GLU A 435 12.75 -23.59 7.18
CA GLU A 435 11.85 -22.84 8.06
C GLU A 435 10.48 -22.66 7.41
N THR A 436 9.47 -22.67 8.26
CA THR A 436 8.09 -22.35 7.88
C THR A 436 7.46 -21.37 8.87
N TRP A 437 6.66 -20.44 8.35
CA TRP A 437 5.82 -19.52 9.13
C TRP A 437 4.39 -19.63 8.66
N LYS A 438 3.47 -19.42 9.57
CA LYS A 438 2.03 -19.45 9.30
C LYS A 438 1.40 -18.11 9.70
N LEU A 439 0.61 -17.54 8.78
CA LEU A 439 -0.32 -16.45 9.05
C LEU A 439 -1.71 -17.07 9.19
N SER A 440 -2.33 -16.90 10.35
CA SER A 440 -3.64 -17.51 10.65
C SER A 440 -4.41 -16.72 11.71
N ALA A 441 -5.71 -17.01 11.83
CA ALA A 441 -6.61 -16.50 12.85
C ALA A 441 -7.68 -17.55 13.16
N PRO A 442 -8.49 -17.37 14.24
CA PRO A 442 -9.59 -18.27 14.56
C PRO A 442 -10.65 -18.37 13.45
N SER A 443 -10.92 -17.26 12.73
CA SER A 443 -11.86 -17.19 11.60
C SER A 443 -11.51 -16.03 10.68
N ILE A 444 -12.12 -15.96 9.49
CA ILE A 444 -11.89 -14.91 8.50
C ILE A 444 -12.32 -13.51 8.97
N ASP A 445 -13.31 -13.45 9.84
CA ASP A 445 -13.87 -12.24 10.45
C ASP A 445 -13.25 -11.90 11.81
N SER A 446 -12.22 -12.64 12.26
CA SER A 446 -11.54 -12.37 13.53
C SER A 446 -10.83 -11.02 13.50
N THR A 447 -11.08 -10.20 14.53
CA THR A 447 -10.40 -8.92 14.75
C THR A 447 -9.23 -9.04 15.75
N ILE A 448 -9.15 -10.17 16.45
CA ILE A 448 -8.10 -10.52 17.42
C ILE A 448 -7.65 -11.96 17.22
N GLY A 449 -6.53 -12.34 17.85
CA GLY A 449 -6.00 -13.69 17.74
C GLY A 449 -5.29 -13.98 16.40
N ILE A 450 -5.00 -12.94 15.62
CA ILE A 450 -4.23 -13.07 14.40
C ILE A 450 -2.76 -13.30 14.76
N THR A 451 -2.15 -14.29 14.11
CA THR A 451 -0.75 -14.65 14.36
C THR A 451 0.02 -14.77 13.04
N PHE A 452 1.25 -14.31 13.05
CA PHE A 452 2.26 -14.65 12.07
C PHE A 452 3.50 -15.14 12.82
N ALA A 453 3.69 -16.44 12.83
CA ALA A 453 4.70 -17.08 13.67
C ALA A 453 5.37 -18.25 12.95
N LYS A 454 6.60 -18.57 13.41
CA LYS A 454 7.30 -19.78 12.98
C LYS A 454 6.55 -21.01 13.50
N VAL A 455 6.36 -21.99 12.62
CA VAL A 455 5.67 -23.25 12.92
C VAL A 455 6.49 -24.43 12.42
N ASP A 456 6.32 -25.57 13.08
CA ASP A 456 6.81 -26.86 12.56
C ASP A 456 5.69 -27.49 11.73
N LEU A 457 5.90 -27.59 10.43
CA LEU A 457 5.00 -28.23 9.50
C LEU A 457 5.49 -29.60 9.01
N SER A 458 6.49 -30.19 9.68
CA SER A 458 7.06 -31.49 9.28
C SER A 458 6.01 -32.61 9.15
N SER A 459 4.90 -32.53 9.89
CA SER A 459 3.80 -33.48 9.80
C SER A 459 2.77 -33.18 8.70
N THR A 460 2.81 -31.99 8.09
CA THR A 460 1.82 -31.54 7.07
C THR A 460 2.46 -31.23 5.72
N VAL A 461 3.79 -31.34 5.63
CA VAL A 461 4.52 -31.21 4.37
C VAL A 461 4.92 -32.60 3.88
N GLY A 462 4.39 -33.00 2.75
CA GLY A 462 4.82 -34.18 2.03
C GLY A 462 6.06 -33.86 1.19
N HIS A 463 7.13 -34.62 1.34
CA HIS A 463 8.35 -34.46 0.55
C HIS A 463 8.37 -35.46 -0.61
N GLY A 464 8.47 -34.93 -1.84
CA GLY A 464 8.65 -35.69 -3.07
C GLY A 464 10.01 -35.45 -3.69
N LYS A 465 10.34 -36.23 -4.74
CA LYS A 465 11.55 -36.01 -5.51
C LYS A 465 11.39 -34.75 -6.40
N GLY A 466 11.91 -33.61 -5.94
CA GLY A 466 11.82 -32.33 -6.63
C GLY A 466 10.47 -31.60 -6.45
N SER A 467 9.69 -31.98 -5.43
CA SER A 467 8.48 -31.28 -5.05
C SER A 467 8.16 -31.43 -3.57
N ASP A 468 7.58 -30.39 -2.97
CA ASP A 468 6.99 -30.44 -1.64
C ASP A 468 5.50 -30.17 -1.74
N SER A 469 4.71 -30.87 -0.93
CA SER A 469 3.24 -30.77 -0.90
C SER A 469 2.83 -30.16 0.44
N PHE A 470 2.13 -29.02 0.39
CA PHE A 470 1.67 -28.28 1.56
C PHE A 470 0.16 -28.38 1.70
N GLN A 471 -0.30 -28.84 2.84
CA GLN A 471 -1.72 -28.79 3.18
C GLN A 471 -2.03 -27.49 3.93
N LEU A 472 -2.79 -26.60 3.31
CA LEU A 472 -3.23 -25.33 3.88
C LEU A 472 -4.66 -25.43 4.39
N GLU A 473 -4.85 -25.13 5.66
CA GLU A 473 -6.17 -24.94 6.24
C GLU A 473 -6.93 -23.78 5.57
N PRO A 474 -8.27 -23.70 5.74
CA PRO A 474 -9.05 -22.57 5.25
C PRO A 474 -8.45 -21.23 5.71
N TYR A 475 -8.43 -20.27 4.79
CA TYR A 475 -7.99 -18.90 5.09
C TYR A 475 -6.63 -18.83 5.80
N THR A 476 -5.64 -19.53 5.26
CA THR A 476 -4.29 -19.59 5.87
C THR A 476 -3.22 -19.24 4.85
N ALA A 477 -2.16 -18.57 5.28
CA ALA A 477 -0.98 -18.38 4.46
C ALA A 477 0.26 -19.03 5.11
N ILE A 478 1.09 -19.65 4.27
CA ILE A 478 2.35 -20.29 4.66
C ILE A 478 3.49 -19.60 3.92
N LEU A 479 4.55 -19.29 4.64
CA LEU A 479 5.83 -18.89 4.09
C LEU A 479 6.83 -20.02 4.35
N ALA A 480 7.41 -20.57 3.28
CA ALA A 480 8.43 -21.61 3.33
C ALA A 480 9.79 -21.03 2.90
N ARG A 481 10.85 -21.34 3.64
CA ARG A 481 12.21 -20.98 3.28
C ARG A 481 13.01 -22.25 3.02
N TYR A 482 13.74 -22.23 1.92
CA TYR A 482 14.66 -23.28 1.51
C TYR A 482 16.10 -22.76 1.45
N SER A 483 17.06 -23.64 1.69
CA SER A 483 18.50 -23.40 1.57
C SER A 483 19.20 -24.55 0.82
#